data_7c4b81714740bb8b3c1ffd3f51af23c9
#
_entry.id   7c4b81714740bb8b3c1ffd3f51af23c9
#
_cell.length_a   1.000
_cell.length_b   1.000
_cell.length_c   1.000
_cell.angle_alpha   90.00
_cell.angle_beta   90.00
_cell.angle_gamma   90.00
#
_symmetry.space_group_name_H-M   'P 1'
#
loop_
_entity.id
_entity.type
_entity.pdbx_description
1 polymer ?
#
loop_
_entity_poly.entity_id
_entity_poly.type
_entity_poly.pdbx_seq_one_letter_code
_entity_poly.pdbx_strand_id
1 'polypeptide(L)'
;MNLEQCAPAVLEALIRQKRTWVYPWIGILFGIAVGILIGHPLSMLAHDYYNSIISGAPFDIRGALSHSFHWHMWPMTLIFAGFGGIVWGFIGFILQRLRENRLRLDAAHQELQRQARYLNTYLMVSSMVAQCLDLHELLEAVLNVIMETVSAEGASVLLLDEDQANFRFYSIEGPAKQCLMAVTFPADKGIAGSILQAQRSEVINDVQRDPRFFRRFDSEYGLVTQNLIAIPLTAGEEKIGVMEVLNKSGGEPFTDEERLLLDSIAEEIAFAIRNARIFEYVINSYCKQRQGQTSCKGCKRPLRSWTPCVKYLEKSL
;
A
#
# COMPACT_ATOMS: atom_id res chain seq x y z
N MET A 1 -20.62 -12.78 -7.32
CA MET A 1 -19.67 -13.37 -6.35
C MET A 1 -19.13 -14.64 -7.00
N ASN A 2 -17.98 -14.53 -7.69
CA ASN A 2 -17.42 -15.61 -8.53
C ASN A 2 -16.66 -16.59 -7.65
N LEU A 3 -17.08 -17.87 -7.69
CA LEU A 3 -16.44 -18.99 -6.97
C LEU A 3 -14.98 -19.26 -7.40
N GLU A 4 -14.55 -18.77 -8.55
CA GLU A 4 -13.16 -18.93 -9.04
C GLU A 4 -12.13 -18.04 -8.34
N GLN A 5 -12.52 -16.94 -7.72
CA GLN A 5 -11.61 -16.06 -6.95
C GLN A 5 -11.37 -16.54 -5.51
N CYS A 6 -12.22 -17.42 -4.97
CA CYS A 6 -12.03 -18.01 -3.65
C CYS A 6 -11.13 -19.26 -3.63
N ALA A 7 -10.91 -19.89 -4.77
CA ALA A 7 -10.16 -21.15 -4.86
C ALA A 7 -8.67 -21.04 -4.43
N PRO A 8 -7.89 -20.02 -4.84
CA PRO A 8 -6.49 -19.92 -4.44
C PRO A 8 -6.32 -19.62 -2.95
N ALA A 9 -7.14 -18.76 -2.37
CA ALA A 9 -7.06 -18.41 -0.95
C ALA A 9 -7.45 -19.59 -0.02
N VAL A 10 -8.44 -20.38 -0.41
CA VAL A 10 -8.85 -21.59 0.33
C VAL A 10 -7.78 -22.69 0.19
N LEU A 11 -7.19 -22.84 -1.00
CA LEU A 11 -6.12 -23.79 -1.23
C LEU A 11 -4.84 -23.41 -0.46
N GLU A 12 -4.47 -22.13 -0.43
CA GLU A 12 -3.38 -21.65 0.41
C GLU A 12 -3.65 -21.82 1.91
N ALA A 13 -4.87 -21.57 2.37
CA ALA A 13 -5.28 -21.81 3.76
C ALA A 13 -5.20 -23.29 4.12
N LEU A 14 -5.63 -24.20 3.24
CA LEU A 14 -5.54 -25.64 3.42
C LEU A 14 -4.08 -26.16 3.38
N ILE A 15 -3.24 -25.62 2.49
CA ILE A 15 -1.80 -25.93 2.44
C ILE A 15 -1.10 -25.39 3.70
N ARG A 16 -1.47 -24.19 4.17
CA ARG A 16 -1.00 -23.64 5.46
C ARG A 16 -1.43 -24.52 6.62
N GLN A 17 -2.66 -24.98 6.66
CA GLN A 17 -3.21 -25.81 7.73
C GLN A 17 -2.52 -27.19 7.80
N LYS A 18 -2.19 -27.82 6.66
CA LYS A 18 -1.42 -29.09 6.62
C LYS A 18 0.03 -28.93 7.07
N ARG A 19 0.62 -27.74 6.96
CA ARG A 19 2.02 -27.48 7.35
C ARG A 19 2.19 -27.20 8.84
N THR A 20 1.09 -27.07 9.60
CA THR A 20 1.10 -26.64 11.01
C THR A 20 1.57 -27.69 12.00
N TRP A 21 1.67 -28.98 11.60
CA TRP A 21 2.05 -30.07 12.51
C TRP A 21 3.43 -30.67 12.26
N VAL A 22 4.21 -30.07 11.35
CA VAL A 22 5.52 -30.65 10.97
C VAL A 22 6.53 -30.57 12.10
N TYR A 23 6.63 -29.44 12.78
CA TYR A 23 7.63 -29.26 13.86
C TYR A 23 7.36 -30.12 15.10
N PRO A 24 6.13 -30.23 15.62
CA PRO A 24 5.83 -31.16 16.70
C PRO A 24 6.18 -32.63 16.36
N TRP A 25 5.84 -33.10 15.16
CA TRP A 25 6.15 -34.44 14.74
C TRP A 25 7.65 -34.68 14.58
N ILE A 26 8.38 -33.74 14.01
CA ILE A 26 9.85 -33.80 13.95
C ILE A 26 10.43 -33.83 15.37
N GLY A 27 9.92 -33.02 16.27
CA GLY A 27 10.31 -32.97 17.68
C GLY A 27 10.07 -34.32 18.36
N ILE A 28 8.89 -34.92 18.21
CA ILE A 28 8.56 -36.24 18.78
C ILE A 28 9.51 -37.32 18.27
N LEU A 29 9.71 -37.41 16.97
CA LEU A 29 10.61 -38.43 16.38
C LEU A 29 12.06 -38.26 16.84
N PHE A 30 12.54 -37.01 16.87
CA PHE A 30 13.87 -36.69 17.38
C PHE A 30 14.01 -37.03 18.85
N GLY A 31 13.02 -36.68 19.67
CA GLY A 31 13.00 -36.98 21.10
C GLY A 31 12.98 -38.46 21.42
N ILE A 32 12.22 -39.25 20.67
CA ILE A 32 12.24 -40.72 20.77
C ILE A 32 13.66 -41.26 20.48
N ALA A 33 14.27 -40.81 19.38
CA ALA A 33 15.63 -41.24 19.03
C ALA A 33 16.66 -40.86 20.10
N VAL A 34 16.60 -39.63 20.63
CA VAL A 34 17.48 -39.17 21.71
C VAL A 34 17.25 -40.00 23.01
N GLY A 35 15.98 -40.26 23.35
CA GLY A 35 15.63 -41.09 24.51
C GLY A 35 16.22 -42.51 24.43
N ILE A 36 16.13 -43.13 23.25
CA ILE A 36 16.66 -44.48 23.01
C ILE A 36 18.21 -44.51 22.97
N LEU A 37 18.81 -43.60 22.19
CA LEU A 37 20.24 -43.65 21.87
C LEU A 37 21.13 -42.99 22.92
N ILE A 38 20.61 -42.08 23.70
CA ILE A 38 21.37 -41.28 24.67
C ILE A 38 20.81 -41.45 26.08
N GLY A 39 19.52 -41.18 26.28
CA GLY A 39 18.89 -41.10 27.60
C GLY A 39 18.95 -42.43 28.33
N HIS A 40 18.54 -43.52 27.70
CA HIS A 40 18.57 -44.86 28.32
C HIS A 40 19.99 -45.37 28.59
N PRO A 41 20.93 -45.35 27.63
CA PRO A 41 22.31 -45.77 27.89
C PRO A 41 23.02 -44.97 28.99
N LEU A 42 22.78 -43.62 29.02
CA LEU A 42 23.38 -42.78 30.05
C LEU A 42 22.83 -43.08 31.45
N SER A 43 21.54 -43.38 31.58
CA SER A 43 20.92 -43.83 32.84
C SER A 43 21.49 -45.16 33.34
N MET A 44 21.70 -46.10 32.43
CA MET A 44 22.29 -47.40 32.76
C MET A 44 23.77 -47.29 33.18
N LEU A 45 24.57 -46.49 32.46
CA LEU A 45 25.94 -46.18 32.86
C LEU A 45 26.03 -45.60 34.26
N ALA A 46 25.12 -44.65 34.58
CA ALA A 46 25.06 -44.05 35.91
C ALA A 46 24.68 -45.08 36.99
N HIS A 47 23.74 -45.98 36.70
CA HIS A 47 23.31 -47.02 37.60
C HIS A 47 24.44 -48.05 37.88
N ASP A 48 25.08 -48.53 36.83
CA ASP A 48 26.19 -49.52 36.94
C ASP A 48 27.43 -48.91 37.61
N TYR A 49 27.69 -47.60 37.36
CA TYR A 49 28.75 -46.87 38.08
C TYR A 49 28.46 -46.78 39.57
N TYR A 50 27.20 -46.43 39.96
CA TYR A 50 26.79 -46.40 41.35
C TYR A 50 26.91 -47.77 42.04
N ASN A 51 26.50 -48.82 41.36
CA ASN A 51 26.63 -50.21 41.88
C ASN A 51 28.11 -50.66 42.02
N SER A 52 28.97 -50.24 41.12
CA SER A 52 30.43 -50.45 41.18
C SER A 52 31.02 -49.81 42.47
N ILE A 53 30.60 -48.59 42.79
CA ILE A 53 31.03 -47.91 44.03
C ILE A 53 30.60 -48.68 45.28
N ILE A 54 29.38 -49.16 45.32
CA ILE A 54 28.82 -49.88 46.48
C ILE A 54 29.47 -51.28 46.64
N SER A 55 29.69 -52.00 45.54
CA SER A 55 30.22 -53.38 45.56
C SER A 55 31.73 -53.45 45.59
N GLY A 56 32.43 -52.33 45.38
CA GLY A 56 33.89 -52.30 45.23
C GLY A 56 34.43 -52.99 44.01
N ALA A 57 33.57 -53.36 43.06
CA ALA A 57 33.96 -54.00 41.82
C ALA A 57 34.45 -52.98 40.78
N PRO A 58 35.38 -53.30 39.88
CA PRO A 58 35.83 -52.37 38.84
C PRO A 58 34.68 -52.03 37.85
N PHE A 59 34.53 -50.76 37.50
CA PHE A 59 33.53 -50.32 36.55
C PHE A 59 33.94 -50.66 35.11
N ASP A 60 33.09 -51.44 34.43
CA ASP A 60 33.25 -51.79 33.02
C ASP A 60 32.26 -51.04 32.14
N ILE A 61 32.75 -50.01 31.46
CA ILE A 61 31.93 -49.15 30.56
C ILE A 61 31.39 -49.97 29.38
N ARG A 62 32.16 -50.92 28.83
CA ARG A 62 31.72 -51.68 27.66
C ARG A 62 30.59 -52.66 28.05
N GLY A 63 30.74 -53.33 29.18
CA GLY A 63 29.70 -54.17 29.73
C GLY A 63 28.40 -53.41 30.00
N ALA A 64 28.49 -52.30 30.67
CA ALA A 64 27.34 -51.44 30.98
C ALA A 64 26.61 -50.93 29.72
N LEU A 65 27.37 -50.52 28.67
CA LEU A 65 26.81 -50.10 27.41
C LEU A 65 26.13 -51.26 26.65
N SER A 66 26.72 -52.44 26.63
CA SER A 66 26.12 -53.61 26.00
C SER A 66 24.87 -54.09 26.72
N HIS A 67 24.82 -53.97 28.05
CA HIS A 67 23.68 -54.27 28.89
C HIS A 67 22.48 -53.37 28.60
N SER A 68 22.69 -52.11 28.26
CA SER A 68 21.65 -51.13 27.94
C SER A 68 20.74 -51.55 26.78
N PHE A 69 21.29 -52.36 25.82
CA PHE A 69 20.55 -52.82 24.63
C PHE A 69 20.03 -54.27 24.76
N HIS A 70 20.12 -54.90 25.95
CA HIS A 70 19.57 -56.20 26.19
C HIS A 70 18.05 -56.21 26.24
N TRP A 71 17.40 -57.25 25.75
CA TRP A 71 15.94 -57.31 25.63
C TRP A 71 15.18 -57.13 26.95
N HIS A 72 15.74 -57.46 28.09
CA HIS A 72 15.17 -57.22 29.42
C HIS A 72 15.01 -55.75 29.78
N MET A 73 15.75 -54.86 29.12
CA MET A 73 15.75 -53.41 29.38
C MET A 73 14.78 -52.64 28.52
N TRP A 74 14.05 -53.29 27.62
CA TRP A 74 13.07 -52.67 26.75
C TRP A 74 12.02 -51.81 27.47
N PRO A 75 11.47 -52.22 28.64
CA PRO A 75 10.52 -51.34 29.35
C PRO A 75 11.11 -49.98 29.73
N MET A 76 12.38 -49.96 30.21
CA MET A 76 13.09 -48.72 30.53
C MET A 76 13.36 -47.90 29.27
N THR A 77 13.79 -48.54 28.18
CA THR A 77 14.01 -47.86 26.88
C THR A 77 12.72 -47.18 26.39
N LEU A 78 11.56 -47.82 26.51
CA LEU A 78 10.25 -47.24 26.15
C LEU A 78 9.89 -46.03 26.99
N ILE A 79 10.21 -46.05 28.29
CA ILE A 79 9.99 -44.90 29.18
C ILE A 79 10.82 -43.69 28.73
N PHE A 80 12.10 -43.87 28.45
CA PHE A 80 13.00 -42.82 27.98
C PHE A 80 12.60 -42.31 26.59
N ALA A 81 12.18 -43.19 25.69
CA ALA A 81 11.65 -42.83 24.36
C ALA A 81 10.38 -42.00 24.50
N GLY A 82 9.44 -42.43 25.34
CA GLY A 82 8.19 -41.72 25.58
C GLY A 82 8.42 -40.34 26.19
N PHE A 83 9.24 -40.26 27.23
CA PHE A 83 9.59 -38.98 27.86
C PHE A 83 10.30 -38.03 26.88
N GLY A 84 11.29 -38.52 26.13
CA GLY A 84 11.99 -37.78 25.11
C GLY A 84 11.02 -37.25 24.04
N GLY A 85 10.13 -38.11 23.54
CA GLY A 85 9.09 -37.74 22.56
C GLY A 85 8.17 -36.63 23.07
N ILE A 86 7.72 -36.72 24.32
CA ILE A 86 6.83 -35.68 24.93
C ILE A 86 7.59 -34.36 25.06
N VAL A 87 8.77 -34.34 25.63
CA VAL A 87 9.56 -33.13 25.86
C VAL A 87 9.88 -32.40 24.54
N TRP A 88 10.45 -33.15 23.57
CA TRP A 88 10.82 -32.57 22.28
C TRP A 88 9.61 -32.23 21.40
N GLY A 89 8.52 -32.99 21.52
CA GLY A 89 7.24 -32.66 20.89
C GLY A 89 6.68 -31.35 21.39
N PHE A 90 6.74 -31.12 22.71
CA PHE A 90 6.32 -29.87 23.34
C PHE A 90 7.20 -28.69 22.93
N ILE A 91 8.51 -28.87 22.87
CA ILE A 91 9.46 -27.87 22.35
C ILE A 91 9.12 -27.55 20.90
N GLY A 92 8.90 -28.56 20.05
CA GLY A 92 8.50 -28.35 18.65
C GLY A 92 7.19 -27.58 18.53
N PHE A 93 6.20 -27.85 19.40
CA PHE A 93 4.94 -27.13 19.45
C PHE A 93 5.14 -25.64 19.84
N ILE A 94 5.96 -25.37 20.86
CA ILE A 94 6.28 -24.00 21.28
C ILE A 94 6.98 -23.24 20.13
N LEU A 95 8.01 -23.85 19.51
CA LEU A 95 8.73 -23.21 18.42
C LEU A 95 7.81 -22.88 17.23
N GLN A 96 6.87 -23.77 16.93
CA GLN A 96 5.88 -23.52 15.90
C GLN A 96 4.97 -22.33 16.26
N ARG A 97 4.44 -22.30 17.49
CA ARG A 97 3.60 -21.19 17.96
C ARG A 97 4.34 -19.85 17.93
N LEU A 98 5.59 -19.83 18.35
CA LEU A 98 6.43 -18.63 18.29
C LEU A 98 6.63 -18.16 16.84
N ARG A 99 6.87 -19.07 15.91
CA ARG A 99 7.01 -18.72 14.49
C ARG A 99 5.73 -18.18 13.89
N GLU A 100 4.59 -18.81 14.17
CA GLU A 100 3.27 -18.33 13.70
C GLU A 100 2.95 -16.94 14.25
N ASN A 101 3.22 -16.72 15.54
CA ASN A 101 3.01 -15.42 16.16
C ASN A 101 3.91 -14.32 15.58
N ARG A 102 5.18 -14.63 15.28
CA ARG A 102 6.07 -13.70 14.59
C ARG A 102 5.54 -13.33 13.21
N LEU A 103 5.14 -14.29 12.40
CA LEU A 103 4.60 -14.02 11.06
C LEU A 103 3.33 -13.17 11.10
N ARG A 104 2.45 -13.39 12.09
CA ARG A 104 1.26 -12.56 12.29
C ARG A 104 1.62 -11.14 12.73
N LEU A 105 2.60 -11.01 13.62
CA LEU A 105 3.06 -9.70 14.10
C LEU A 105 3.72 -8.91 12.98
N ASP A 106 4.56 -9.55 12.17
CA ASP A 106 5.21 -8.92 11.01
C ASP A 106 4.18 -8.44 9.98
N ALA A 107 3.16 -9.26 9.68
CA ALA A 107 2.08 -8.89 8.78
C ALA A 107 1.25 -7.71 9.33
N ALA A 108 0.89 -7.74 10.61
CA ALA A 108 0.16 -6.65 11.25
C ALA A 108 0.99 -5.35 11.29
N HIS A 109 2.30 -5.46 11.52
CA HIS A 109 3.20 -4.31 11.52
C HIS A 109 3.32 -3.67 10.15
N GLN A 110 3.43 -4.48 9.09
CA GLN A 110 3.47 -3.99 7.70
C GLN A 110 2.17 -3.25 7.33
N GLU A 111 1.03 -3.81 7.71
CA GLU A 111 -0.27 -3.19 7.47
C GLU A 111 -0.41 -1.84 8.20
N LEU A 112 -0.01 -1.80 9.48
CA LEU A 112 -0.02 -0.56 10.27
C LEU A 112 0.90 0.51 9.66
N GLN A 113 2.09 0.13 9.19
CA GLN A 113 3.02 1.04 8.52
C GLN A 113 2.45 1.57 7.20
N ARG A 114 1.70 0.75 6.47
CA ARG A 114 1.04 1.16 5.24
C ARG A 114 -0.06 2.20 5.52
N GLN A 115 -0.92 1.93 6.49
CA GLN A 115 -1.98 2.86 6.91
C GLN A 115 -1.39 4.18 7.43
N ALA A 116 -0.33 4.13 8.22
CA ALA A 116 0.37 5.32 8.69
C ALA A 116 0.95 6.15 7.53
N ARG A 117 1.48 5.52 6.48
CA ARG A 117 1.95 6.22 5.28
C ARG A 117 0.81 6.96 4.59
N TYR A 118 -0.32 6.30 4.36
CA TYR A 118 -1.48 6.91 3.72
C TYR A 118 -2.02 8.10 4.51
N LEU A 119 -2.14 7.94 5.83
CA LEU A 119 -2.56 9.04 6.70
C LEU A 119 -1.59 10.23 6.65
N ASN A 120 -0.28 9.98 6.68
CA ASN A 120 0.73 11.03 6.58
C ASN A 120 0.66 11.75 5.23
N THR A 121 0.45 11.04 4.13
CA THR A 121 0.28 11.65 2.81
C THR A 121 -0.96 12.55 2.78
N TYR A 122 -2.09 12.07 3.28
CA TYR A 122 -3.31 12.88 3.36
C TYR A 122 -3.10 14.15 4.19
N LEU A 123 -2.52 14.03 5.39
CA LEU A 123 -2.23 15.20 6.25
C LEU A 123 -1.26 16.19 5.60
N MET A 124 -0.27 15.68 4.86
CA MET A 124 0.68 16.52 4.13
C MET A 124 -0.04 17.32 3.05
N VAL A 125 -0.87 16.67 2.22
CA VAL A 125 -1.66 17.34 1.17
C VAL A 125 -2.62 18.35 1.77
N SER A 126 -3.36 17.99 2.81
CA SER A 126 -4.29 18.90 3.50
C SER A 126 -3.58 20.14 4.04
N SER A 127 -2.36 19.97 4.57
CA SER A 127 -1.55 21.12 5.02
C SER A 127 -1.05 22.00 3.87
N MET A 128 -0.70 21.41 2.72
CA MET A 128 -0.33 22.14 1.51
C MET A 128 -1.49 22.98 1.00
N VAL A 129 -2.70 22.40 0.91
CA VAL A 129 -3.92 23.12 0.52
C VAL A 129 -4.19 24.32 1.43
N ALA A 130 -3.96 24.18 2.73
CA ALA A 130 -4.19 25.27 3.69
C ALA A 130 -3.18 26.42 3.60
N GLN A 131 -1.96 26.15 3.10
CA GLN A 131 -0.85 27.11 3.12
C GLN A 131 -0.54 27.76 1.76
N CYS A 132 -0.93 27.12 0.64
CA CYS A 132 -0.60 27.60 -0.70
C CYS A 132 -1.57 28.67 -1.19
N LEU A 133 -0.98 29.77 -1.67
CA LEU A 133 -1.73 30.89 -2.28
C LEU A 133 -1.83 30.76 -3.81
N ASP A 134 -0.93 29.98 -4.44
CA ASP A 134 -0.94 29.74 -5.88
C ASP A 134 -1.45 28.33 -6.18
N LEU A 135 -2.57 28.25 -6.90
CA LEU A 135 -3.19 26.97 -7.22
C LEU A 135 -2.31 26.09 -8.11
N HIS A 136 -1.54 26.71 -9.01
CA HIS A 136 -0.70 25.94 -9.94
C HIS A 136 0.46 25.26 -9.19
N GLU A 137 1.17 26.02 -8.36
CA GLU A 137 2.24 25.48 -7.50
C GLU A 137 1.71 24.41 -6.54
N LEU A 138 0.50 24.62 -5.97
CA LEU A 138 -0.15 23.64 -5.13
C LEU A 138 -0.39 22.33 -5.88
N LEU A 139 -1.00 22.39 -7.05
CA LEU A 139 -1.35 21.18 -7.82
C LEU A 139 -0.09 20.44 -8.29
N GLU A 140 0.95 21.14 -8.74
CA GLU A 140 2.24 20.51 -9.07
C GLU A 140 2.83 19.79 -7.85
N ALA A 141 2.88 20.42 -6.69
CA ALA A 141 3.40 19.81 -5.47
C ALA A 141 2.59 18.59 -5.03
N VAL A 142 1.26 18.69 -5.07
CA VAL A 142 0.36 17.57 -4.69
C VAL A 142 0.48 16.41 -5.67
N LEU A 143 0.52 16.66 -6.99
CA LEU A 143 0.69 15.60 -7.97
C LEU A 143 2.02 14.85 -7.79
N ASN A 144 3.11 15.56 -7.48
CA ASN A 144 4.40 14.92 -7.18
C ASN A 144 4.31 14.02 -5.93
N VAL A 145 3.68 14.48 -4.85
CA VAL A 145 3.46 13.68 -3.64
C VAL A 145 2.61 12.43 -3.93
N ILE A 146 1.56 12.58 -4.74
CA ILE A 146 0.72 11.46 -5.17
C ILE A 146 1.56 10.43 -5.95
N MET A 147 2.30 10.87 -6.96
CA MET A 147 3.12 9.98 -7.78
C MET A 147 4.14 9.20 -6.95
N GLU A 148 4.82 9.84 -6.01
CA GLU A 148 5.74 9.16 -5.09
C GLU A 148 5.02 8.16 -4.19
N THR A 149 3.84 8.51 -3.67
CA THR A 149 3.11 7.66 -2.70
C THR A 149 2.59 6.36 -3.35
N VAL A 150 2.04 6.46 -4.56
CA VAL A 150 1.49 5.29 -5.27
C VAL A 150 2.46 4.71 -6.30
N SER A 151 3.68 5.25 -6.38
CA SER A 151 4.73 4.86 -7.33
C SER A 151 4.26 4.93 -8.79
N ALA A 152 3.63 6.04 -9.18
CA ALA A 152 3.14 6.28 -10.54
C ALA A 152 4.16 7.07 -11.38
N GLU A 153 4.13 6.90 -12.70
CA GLU A 153 5.01 7.61 -13.64
C GLU A 153 4.45 8.95 -14.09
N GLY A 154 3.15 9.16 -13.96
CA GLY A 154 2.48 10.40 -14.35
C GLY A 154 1.20 10.66 -13.57
N ALA A 155 0.87 11.95 -13.45
CA ALA A 155 -0.41 12.40 -12.90
C ALA A 155 -0.87 13.69 -13.58
N SER A 156 -2.18 13.89 -13.69
CA SER A 156 -2.75 15.08 -14.31
C SER A 156 -4.04 15.53 -13.63
N VAL A 157 -4.29 16.82 -13.70
CA VAL A 157 -5.57 17.46 -13.34
C VAL A 157 -6.16 18.07 -14.60
N LEU A 158 -7.33 17.55 -14.97
CA LEU A 158 -8.16 18.03 -16.06
C LEU A 158 -9.27 18.89 -15.48
N LEU A 159 -9.36 20.16 -15.87
CA LEU A 159 -10.43 21.05 -15.44
C LEU A 159 -11.41 21.31 -16.58
N LEU A 160 -12.68 21.40 -16.22
CA LEU A 160 -13.71 21.86 -17.13
C LEU A 160 -13.55 23.36 -17.43
N ASP A 161 -13.79 23.73 -18.69
CA ASP A 161 -13.95 25.14 -19.10
C ASP A 161 -15.25 25.75 -18.52
N GLU A 162 -15.45 27.05 -18.74
CA GLU A 162 -16.64 27.78 -18.21
C GLU A 162 -17.96 27.23 -18.75
N ASP A 163 -17.97 26.75 -19.99
CA ASP A 163 -19.15 26.21 -20.66
C ASP A 163 -19.36 24.72 -20.36
N GLN A 164 -18.46 24.11 -19.58
CA GLN A 164 -18.43 22.68 -19.25
C GLN A 164 -18.40 21.74 -20.48
N ALA A 165 -17.99 22.27 -21.63
CA ALA A 165 -17.96 21.54 -22.89
C ALA A 165 -16.64 20.80 -23.13
N ASN A 166 -15.55 21.31 -22.59
CA ASN A 166 -14.22 20.76 -22.80
C ASN A 166 -13.43 20.60 -21.52
N PHE A 167 -12.57 19.60 -21.52
CA PHE A 167 -11.46 19.49 -20.57
C PHE A 167 -10.26 20.29 -21.05
N ARG A 168 -9.53 20.86 -20.12
CA ARG A 168 -8.20 21.43 -20.30
C ARG A 168 -7.25 20.81 -19.29
N PHE A 169 -6.09 20.38 -19.75
CA PHE A 169 -5.00 20.00 -18.85
C PHE A 169 -4.53 21.24 -18.08
N TYR A 170 -4.79 21.26 -16.79
CA TYR A 170 -4.44 22.37 -15.91
C TYR A 170 -3.09 22.18 -15.22
N SER A 171 -2.82 20.97 -14.74
CA SER A 171 -1.54 20.55 -14.17
C SER A 171 -1.22 19.14 -14.62
N ILE A 172 0.03 18.89 -14.96
CA ILE A 172 0.54 17.59 -15.39
C ILE A 172 1.92 17.41 -14.79
N GLU A 173 2.17 16.23 -14.24
CA GLU A 173 3.49 15.78 -13.83
C GLU A 173 3.83 14.46 -14.52
N GLY A 174 5.13 14.27 -14.81
CA GLY A 174 5.63 13.11 -15.54
C GLY A 174 5.98 13.41 -17.01
N PRO A 175 6.19 12.37 -17.83
CA PRO A 175 6.71 12.49 -19.21
C PRO A 175 5.84 13.34 -20.16
N ALA A 176 4.52 13.38 -19.93
CA ALA A 176 3.56 14.09 -20.75
C ALA A 176 3.52 15.62 -20.52
N LYS A 177 4.19 16.14 -19.47
CA LYS A 177 4.08 17.54 -19.04
C LYS A 177 4.30 18.54 -20.16
N GLN A 178 5.35 18.36 -20.94
CA GLN A 178 5.70 19.32 -22.00
C GLN A 178 4.78 19.25 -23.23
N CYS A 179 4.14 18.13 -23.48
CA CYS A 179 3.36 17.88 -24.67
C CYS A 179 1.89 18.23 -24.53
N LEU A 180 1.31 18.01 -23.34
CA LEU A 180 -0.13 18.11 -23.11
C LEU A 180 -0.58 19.40 -22.40
N MET A 181 0.34 20.17 -21.83
CA MET A 181 -0.02 21.46 -21.21
C MET A 181 -0.68 22.38 -22.26
N ALA A 182 -1.86 22.87 -21.97
CA ALA A 182 -2.73 23.68 -22.82
C ALA A 182 -3.53 22.93 -23.90
N VAL A 183 -3.43 21.60 -23.99
CA VAL A 183 -4.31 20.82 -24.87
C VAL A 183 -5.72 20.80 -24.29
N THR A 184 -6.72 20.95 -25.17
CA THR A 184 -8.14 20.87 -24.82
C THR A 184 -8.82 19.77 -25.62
N PHE A 185 -9.81 19.10 -25.06
CA PHE A 185 -10.62 18.09 -25.74
C PHE A 185 -12.03 18.02 -25.14
N PRO A 186 -13.03 17.50 -25.89
CA PRO A 186 -14.41 17.46 -25.42
C PRO A 186 -14.58 16.71 -24.09
N ALA A 187 -15.37 17.27 -23.16
CA ALA A 187 -15.57 16.73 -21.81
C ALA A 187 -16.35 15.40 -21.77
N ASP A 188 -16.96 15.00 -22.89
CA ASP A 188 -17.66 13.71 -23.04
C ASP A 188 -16.75 12.57 -23.53
N LYS A 189 -15.49 12.85 -23.85
CA LYS A 189 -14.56 11.88 -24.45
C LYS A 189 -13.64 11.24 -23.43
N GLY A 190 -13.28 10.00 -23.77
CA GLY A 190 -12.29 9.26 -23.01
C GLY A 190 -12.81 8.69 -21.68
N ILE A 191 -11.88 8.11 -20.93
CA ILE A 191 -12.13 7.65 -19.57
C ILE A 191 -12.50 8.82 -18.68
N ALA A 192 -11.79 9.95 -18.78
CA ALA A 192 -12.08 11.17 -18.04
C ALA A 192 -13.55 11.62 -18.19
N GLY A 193 -14.08 11.62 -19.43
CA GLY A 193 -15.48 11.96 -19.68
C GLY A 193 -16.46 10.98 -19.02
N SER A 194 -16.18 9.70 -19.08
CA SER A 194 -16.97 8.65 -18.40
C SER A 194 -16.99 8.85 -16.88
N ILE A 195 -15.82 9.11 -16.28
CA ILE A 195 -15.68 9.37 -14.82
C ILE A 195 -16.41 10.63 -14.41
N LEU A 196 -16.31 11.71 -15.19
CA LEU A 196 -17.02 12.95 -14.92
C LEU A 196 -18.55 12.78 -14.94
N GLN A 197 -19.05 11.93 -15.83
CA GLN A 197 -20.49 11.64 -15.91
C GLN A 197 -20.94 10.72 -14.78
N ALA A 198 -20.19 9.64 -14.53
CA ALA A 198 -20.52 8.64 -13.52
C ALA A 198 -20.34 9.15 -12.09
N GLN A 199 -19.53 10.20 -11.89
CA GLN A 199 -19.16 10.76 -10.57
C GLN A 199 -18.66 9.68 -9.60
N ARG A 200 -17.86 8.75 -10.13
CA ARG A 200 -17.28 7.64 -9.40
C ARG A 200 -15.87 7.36 -9.91
N SER A 201 -14.94 7.22 -8.99
CA SER A 201 -13.57 6.84 -9.29
C SER A 201 -13.45 5.38 -9.76
N GLU A 202 -12.55 5.13 -10.67
CA GLU A 202 -12.29 3.79 -11.22
C GLU A 202 -10.79 3.51 -11.28
N VAL A 203 -10.43 2.24 -11.03
CA VAL A 203 -9.10 1.67 -11.31
C VAL A 203 -9.19 0.88 -12.62
N ILE A 204 -8.37 1.22 -13.59
CA ILE A 204 -8.32 0.56 -14.90
C ILE A 204 -6.90 0.04 -15.11
N ASN A 205 -6.71 -1.27 -14.92
CA ASN A 205 -5.40 -1.92 -14.98
C ASN A 205 -5.00 -2.42 -16.38
N ASP A 206 -5.91 -2.34 -17.36
CA ASP A 206 -5.62 -2.63 -18.78
C ASP A 206 -6.35 -1.59 -19.64
N VAL A 207 -5.78 -0.39 -19.68
CA VAL A 207 -6.35 0.78 -20.39
C VAL A 207 -6.43 0.54 -21.88
N GLN A 208 -5.50 -0.21 -22.47
CA GLN A 208 -5.45 -0.47 -23.90
C GLN A 208 -6.65 -1.31 -24.40
N ARG A 209 -7.30 -2.06 -23.50
CA ARG A 209 -8.50 -2.84 -23.82
C ARG A 209 -9.80 -2.13 -23.44
N ASP A 210 -9.74 -1.02 -22.72
CA ASP A 210 -10.95 -0.26 -22.36
C ASP A 210 -11.50 0.48 -23.61
N PRO A 211 -12.76 0.23 -24.02
CA PRO A 211 -13.35 0.87 -25.19
C PRO A 211 -13.51 2.39 -25.04
N ARG A 212 -13.50 2.90 -23.82
CA ARG A 212 -13.58 4.34 -23.52
C ARG A 212 -12.25 5.05 -23.73
N PHE A 213 -11.13 4.30 -23.86
CA PHE A 213 -9.81 4.89 -23.91
C PHE A 213 -9.60 5.77 -25.15
N PHE A 214 -9.27 7.02 -24.94
CA PHE A 214 -9.06 8.01 -26.00
C PHE A 214 -7.60 7.98 -26.46
N ARG A 215 -7.30 7.06 -27.40
CA ARG A 215 -5.94 6.74 -27.90
C ARG A 215 -5.21 7.89 -28.58
N ARG A 216 -5.88 9.02 -28.81
CA ARG A 216 -5.33 10.16 -29.53
C ARG A 216 -4.02 10.64 -28.90
N PHE A 217 -3.97 10.78 -27.59
CA PHE A 217 -2.80 11.30 -26.90
C PHE A 217 -1.61 10.33 -26.97
N ASP A 218 -1.85 9.04 -26.77
CA ASP A 218 -0.80 8.02 -26.93
C ASP A 218 -0.21 8.06 -28.36
N SER A 219 -1.09 8.18 -29.38
CA SER A 219 -0.68 8.17 -30.79
C SER A 219 0.03 9.45 -31.21
N GLU A 220 -0.44 10.62 -30.79
CA GLU A 220 0.11 11.93 -31.22
C GLU A 220 1.42 12.28 -30.49
N TYR A 221 1.57 11.85 -29.22
CA TYR A 221 2.69 12.25 -28.38
C TYR A 221 3.64 11.11 -28.02
N GLY A 222 3.42 9.92 -28.57
CA GLY A 222 4.28 8.75 -28.32
C GLY A 222 4.23 8.25 -26.88
N LEU A 223 3.11 8.46 -26.21
CA LEU A 223 2.87 7.98 -24.84
C LEU A 223 2.37 6.54 -24.87
N VAL A 224 2.56 5.82 -23.78
CA VAL A 224 2.01 4.47 -23.60
C VAL A 224 1.31 4.42 -22.25
N THR A 225 -0.02 4.45 -22.29
CA THR A 225 -0.83 4.33 -21.07
C THR A 225 -1.20 2.87 -20.83
N GLN A 226 -0.70 2.26 -19.77
CA GLN A 226 -0.94 0.85 -19.42
C GLN A 226 -2.08 0.70 -18.42
N ASN A 227 -1.99 1.43 -17.33
CA ASN A 227 -2.98 1.44 -16.26
C ASN A 227 -3.17 2.87 -15.73
N LEU A 228 -4.34 3.13 -15.16
CA LEU A 228 -4.66 4.43 -14.55
C LEU A 228 -5.69 4.29 -13.42
N ILE A 229 -5.67 5.28 -12.53
CA ILE A 229 -6.77 5.61 -11.64
C ILE A 229 -7.33 6.95 -12.10
N ALA A 230 -8.64 7.00 -12.35
CA ALA A 230 -9.34 8.23 -12.69
C ALA A 230 -10.38 8.58 -11.63
N ILE A 231 -10.38 9.84 -11.18
CA ILE A 231 -11.11 10.30 -10.01
C ILE A 231 -11.83 11.61 -10.33
N PRO A 232 -13.15 11.71 -10.11
CA PRO A 232 -13.87 12.95 -10.34
C PRO A 232 -13.48 14.01 -9.29
N LEU A 233 -13.24 15.22 -9.74
CA LEU A 233 -13.06 16.39 -8.89
C LEU A 233 -14.39 17.12 -8.74
N THR A 234 -14.98 17.01 -7.54
CA THR A 234 -16.28 17.62 -7.22
C THR A 234 -16.23 18.38 -5.90
N ALA A 235 -16.85 19.54 -5.86
CA ALA A 235 -16.99 20.32 -4.63
C ALA A 235 -18.48 20.59 -4.34
N GLY A 236 -19.07 19.73 -3.52
CA GLY A 236 -20.52 19.64 -3.37
C GLY A 236 -21.16 19.05 -4.64
N GLU A 237 -22.10 19.80 -5.24
CA GLU A 237 -22.76 19.40 -6.50
C GLU A 237 -22.00 19.88 -7.75
N GLU A 238 -20.97 20.72 -7.59
CA GLU A 238 -20.22 21.29 -8.71
C GLU A 238 -19.21 20.31 -9.26
N LYS A 239 -19.33 19.98 -10.56
CA LYS A 239 -18.33 19.19 -11.31
C LYS A 239 -17.20 20.13 -11.74
N ILE A 240 -16.00 19.88 -11.22
CA ILE A 240 -14.83 20.72 -11.46
C ILE A 240 -13.94 20.14 -12.56
N GLY A 241 -13.78 18.81 -12.55
CA GLY A 241 -12.89 18.14 -13.49
C GLY A 241 -12.64 16.68 -13.12
N VAL A 242 -11.47 16.17 -13.54
CA VAL A 242 -11.00 14.81 -13.27
C VAL A 242 -9.51 14.85 -12.94
N MET A 243 -9.10 14.07 -11.97
CA MET A 243 -7.70 13.76 -11.70
C MET A 243 -7.39 12.36 -12.25
N GLU A 244 -6.27 12.23 -12.94
CA GLU A 244 -5.79 10.96 -13.46
C GLU A 244 -4.38 10.68 -12.93
N VAL A 245 -4.13 9.44 -12.50
CA VAL A 245 -2.81 8.95 -12.09
C VAL A 245 -2.49 7.73 -12.95
N LEU A 246 -1.35 7.77 -13.65
CA LEU A 246 -1.06 6.90 -14.78
C LEU A 246 0.22 6.09 -14.55
N ASN A 247 0.22 4.88 -15.06
CA ASN A 247 1.38 4.00 -15.18
C ASN A 247 2.06 3.73 -13.82
N LYS A 248 1.57 2.76 -13.11
CA LYS A 248 2.25 2.30 -11.89
C LYS A 248 3.60 1.71 -12.23
N SER A 249 4.64 2.20 -11.55
CA SER A 249 6.01 1.77 -11.76
C SER A 249 6.19 0.27 -11.57
N GLY A 250 7.01 -0.35 -12.40
CA GLY A 250 7.22 -1.79 -12.36
C GLY A 250 6.12 -2.63 -13.00
N GLY A 251 5.11 -2.01 -13.64
CA GLY A 251 4.01 -2.72 -14.31
C GLY A 251 3.03 -3.41 -13.35
N GLU A 252 3.07 -3.06 -12.07
CA GLU A 252 2.12 -3.57 -11.08
C GLU A 252 0.73 -2.95 -11.28
N PRO A 253 -0.36 -3.66 -10.93
CA PRO A 253 -1.69 -3.08 -10.97
C PRO A 253 -1.89 -2.06 -9.84
N PHE A 254 -2.68 -1.03 -10.09
CA PHE A 254 -3.22 -0.17 -9.05
C PHE A 254 -4.24 -0.93 -8.19
N THR A 255 -4.32 -0.56 -6.92
CA THR A 255 -5.20 -1.19 -5.92
C THR A 255 -6.39 -0.29 -5.56
N ASP A 256 -7.47 -0.91 -5.03
CA ASP A 256 -8.61 -0.15 -4.50
C ASP A 256 -8.25 0.72 -3.30
N GLU A 257 -7.25 0.35 -2.52
CA GLU A 257 -6.80 1.14 -1.37
C GLU A 257 -6.10 2.42 -1.82
N GLU A 258 -5.28 2.33 -2.90
CA GLU A 258 -4.68 3.52 -3.51
C GLU A 258 -5.76 4.44 -4.08
N ARG A 259 -6.79 3.88 -4.72
CA ARG A 259 -7.94 4.65 -5.19
C ARG A 259 -8.65 5.38 -4.04
N LEU A 260 -8.90 4.72 -2.91
CA LEU A 260 -9.55 5.35 -1.75
C LEU A 260 -8.71 6.49 -1.13
N LEU A 261 -7.39 6.32 -1.08
CA LEU A 261 -6.50 7.41 -0.68
C LEU A 261 -6.62 8.60 -1.63
N LEU A 262 -6.57 8.33 -2.93
CA LEU A 262 -6.64 9.37 -3.96
C LEU A 262 -8.02 10.03 -4.02
N ASP A 263 -9.11 9.31 -3.72
CA ASP A 263 -10.45 9.91 -3.56
C ASP A 263 -10.47 10.98 -2.47
N SER A 264 -9.87 10.69 -1.31
CA SER A 264 -9.78 11.64 -0.20
C SER A 264 -8.95 12.89 -0.55
N ILE A 265 -7.85 12.69 -1.28
CA ILE A 265 -6.99 13.80 -1.76
C ILE A 265 -7.72 14.62 -2.83
N ALA A 266 -8.45 13.98 -3.74
CA ALA A 266 -9.19 14.62 -4.80
C ALA A 266 -10.29 15.56 -4.26
N GLU A 267 -10.93 15.19 -3.17
CA GLU A 267 -11.89 16.05 -2.47
C GLU A 267 -11.24 17.35 -1.99
N GLU A 268 -10.07 17.27 -1.33
CA GLU A 268 -9.30 18.44 -0.87
C GLU A 268 -8.87 19.33 -2.05
N ILE A 269 -8.39 18.72 -3.14
CA ILE A 269 -8.01 19.42 -4.38
C ILE A 269 -9.22 20.14 -4.97
N ALA A 270 -10.36 19.48 -5.07
CA ALA A 270 -11.58 20.05 -5.62
C ALA A 270 -12.04 21.28 -4.83
N PHE A 271 -12.01 21.22 -3.50
CA PHE A 271 -12.30 22.37 -2.65
C PHE A 271 -11.29 23.51 -2.83
N ALA A 272 -9.99 23.20 -2.94
CA ALA A 272 -8.95 24.19 -3.21
C ALA A 272 -9.17 24.91 -4.54
N ILE A 273 -9.48 24.16 -5.60
CA ILE A 273 -9.78 24.72 -6.93
C ILE A 273 -11.01 25.63 -6.89
N ARG A 274 -12.09 25.17 -6.25
CA ARG A 274 -13.31 25.96 -6.11
C ARG A 274 -13.04 27.26 -5.36
N ASN A 275 -12.34 27.20 -4.23
CA ASN A 275 -12.01 28.38 -3.44
C ASN A 275 -11.15 29.37 -4.24
N ALA A 276 -10.16 28.88 -5.00
CA ALA A 276 -9.34 29.70 -5.86
C ALA A 276 -10.16 30.37 -6.98
N ARG A 277 -11.12 29.67 -7.60
CA ARG A 277 -12.05 30.24 -8.60
C ARG A 277 -12.92 31.35 -8.00
N ILE A 278 -13.49 31.12 -6.82
CA ILE A 278 -14.30 32.13 -6.12
C ILE A 278 -13.44 33.36 -5.80
N PHE A 279 -12.23 33.15 -5.28
CA PHE A 279 -11.30 34.24 -4.96
C PHE A 279 -10.95 35.07 -6.22
N GLU A 280 -10.63 34.37 -7.32
CA GLU A 280 -10.38 35.02 -8.61
C GLU A 280 -11.59 35.87 -9.10
N TYR A 281 -12.79 35.32 -9.01
CA TYR A 281 -14.01 36.02 -9.40
C TYR A 281 -14.21 37.30 -8.57
N VAL A 282 -14.05 37.22 -7.25
CA VAL A 282 -14.16 38.36 -6.34
C VAL A 282 -13.14 39.44 -6.69
N ILE A 283 -11.86 39.05 -6.87
CA ILE A 283 -10.80 40.00 -7.22
C ILE A 283 -11.03 40.63 -8.60
N ASN A 284 -11.43 39.84 -9.59
CA ASN A 284 -11.69 40.34 -10.93
C ASN A 284 -12.90 41.31 -10.93
N SER A 285 -13.94 41.02 -10.17
CA SER A 285 -15.08 41.92 -9.99
C SER A 285 -14.67 43.23 -9.33
N TYR A 286 -13.85 43.16 -8.28
CA TYR A 286 -13.28 44.33 -7.63
C TYR A 286 -12.38 45.14 -8.58
N CYS A 287 -11.53 44.48 -9.36
CA CYS A 287 -10.69 45.13 -10.35
C CYS A 287 -11.50 45.79 -11.46
N LYS A 288 -12.59 45.18 -11.95
CA LYS A 288 -13.49 45.76 -12.94
C LYS A 288 -14.17 47.03 -12.41
N GLN A 289 -14.66 47.03 -11.16
CA GLN A 289 -15.28 48.20 -10.54
C GLN A 289 -14.30 49.38 -10.36
N ARG A 290 -13.01 49.10 -10.22
CA ARG A 290 -11.93 50.08 -10.05
C ARG A 290 -11.16 50.41 -11.32
N GLN A 291 -11.54 49.89 -12.47
CA GLN A 291 -10.96 50.26 -13.76
C GLN A 291 -11.19 51.77 -14.00
N GLY A 292 -10.12 52.53 -14.00
CA GLY A 292 -10.15 54.00 -14.09
C GLY A 292 -9.79 54.75 -12.83
N GLN A 293 -9.71 54.11 -11.67
CA GLN A 293 -9.19 54.74 -10.45
C GLN A 293 -7.66 54.76 -10.47
N THR A 294 -7.07 55.84 -9.91
CA THR A 294 -5.61 56.04 -9.88
C THR A 294 -4.81 54.90 -9.21
N SER A 295 -5.43 54.20 -8.28
CA SER A 295 -4.81 53.08 -7.57
C SER A 295 -4.57 51.82 -8.41
N CYS A 296 -5.30 51.68 -9.54
CA CYS A 296 -5.15 50.54 -10.47
C CYS A 296 -4.48 50.90 -11.79
N LYS A 297 -4.10 52.18 -12.01
CA LYS A 297 -3.34 52.57 -13.17
C LYS A 297 -1.97 51.89 -13.20
N GLY A 298 -1.67 51.20 -14.31
CA GLY A 298 -0.42 50.46 -14.50
C GLY A 298 -0.39 49.05 -13.90
N CYS A 299 -1.49 48.55 -13.41
CA CYS A 299 -1.60 47.13 -13.00
C CYS A 299 -1.50 46.23 -14.25
N LYS A 300 -0.46 45.37 -14.27
CA LYS A 300 -0.21 44.40 -15.35
C LYS A 300 -0.85 43.04 -15.09
N ARG A 301 -1.63 42.88 -13.99
CA ARG A 301 -2.30 41.63 -13.67
C ARG A 301 -3.30 41.27 -14.77
N PRO A 302 -3.16 40.12 -15.45
CA PRO A 302 -4.16 39.67 -16.41
C PRO A 302 -5.49 39.45 -15.69
N LEU A 303 -6.59 39.90 -16.29
CA LEU A 303 -7.91 39.42 -15.88
C LEU A 303 -7.92 37.90 -16.01
N ARG A 304 -8.41 37.18 -15.01
CA ARG A 304 -8.36 35.72 -14.89
C ARG A 304 -6.98 35.13 -14.47
N SER A 305 -6.19 35.92 -13.79
CA SER A 305 -4.95 35.40 -13.17
C SER A 305 -5.26 34.88 -11.77
N TRP A 306 -4.78 33.67 -11.46
CA TRP A 306 -4.85 33.06 -10.13
C TRP A 306 -3.90 33.74 -9.12
N THR A 307 -3.01 34.62 -9.56
CA THR A 307 -2.12 35.38 -8.69
C THR A 307 -2.88 36.41 -7.88
N PRO A 308 -2.71 36.45 -6.55
CA PRO A 308 -3.38 37.43 -5.70
C PRO A 308 -3.03 38.88 -6.12
N CYS A 309 -3.98 39.77 -6.02
CA CYS A 309 -3.71 41.19 -6.21
C CYS A 309 -2.97 41.73 -4.98
N VAL A 310 -1.69 42.06 -5.11
CA VAL A 310 -0.85 42.58 -4.02
C VAL A 310 -1.49 43.81 -3.36
N LYS A 311 -2.09 44.72 -4.12
CA LYS A 311 -2.78 45.90 -3.60
C LYS A 311 -4.08 45.59 -2.83
N TYR A 312 -4.68 44.44 -3.07
CA TYR A 312 -5.84 43.96 -2.30
C TYR A 312 -5.40 43.38 -0.96
N LEU A 313 -4.30 42.60 -0.96
CA LEU A 313 -3.73 42.03 0.26
C LEU A 313 -3.13 43.04 1.21
N GLU A 314 -2.49 44.11 0.68
CA GLU A 314 -1.94 45.20 1.51
C GLU A 314 -3.01 46.05 2.24
N LYS A 315 -4.27 45.96 1.82
CA LYS A 315 -5.40 46.69 2.47
C LYS A 315 -6.24 45.83 3.38
N SER A 316 -6.08 44.52 3.36
CA SER A 316 -6.82 43.53 4.17
C SER A 316 -6.03 43.06 5.39
N LEU A 317 -4.79 43.51 5.55
CA LEU A 317 -3.98 43.46 6.75
C LEU A 317 -3.98 44.82 7.46
#